data_db4fc0ec2fc51955279bcfa136f8c5f3
#
_entry.id   db4fc0ec2fc51955279bcfa136f8c5f3
#
_cell.length_a   1.000
_cell.length_b   1.000
_cell.length_c   1.000
_cell.angle_alpha   90.00
_cell.angle_beta   90.00
_cell.angle_gamma   90.00
#
_symmetry.space_group_name_H-M   'P 1'
#
loop_
_entity.id
_entity.type
_entity.pdbx_description
1 polymer ?
#
loop_
_entity_poly.entity_id
_entity_poly.type
_entity_poly.pdbx_seq_one_letter_code
_entity_poly.pdbx_strand_id
1 'polypeptide(L)'
;MMRRNAILNEASNNILANIYRISILMTRPSSTEQVLTQIVDTVKEGLGFNRCSVYLINREQQTLECKFITGFTPEKERLVKAKPFHLKRHACIETRVAQTGEPVLVKDFEADPTMTDIDRKVTERMGRGCTLYVPLTIKGTVIGILGVDKRQDEAEITEHEFVSLSIFAGCASIVIENSRLYEALLNEKKFSETVLNSSVTGIVTTDINGGITSMNPAAAHIMGINASDSLPEHRFIDEVFPAIPGLERIFHFTDMESRYIESCEYHFRKNSGDTAVLHINASPLCDDAGRAMGMIFTVQDVTSLKEREKYLQRVNRLISLGELAAGVAHEIRNPLTGIGVVLDILRRRKELSPGDLNLAEEAMAEIDRLERIVAGLLDFARPKDFNFETISINDVVESMLFLIKKQCRNQNLLFNVRYGKNIPAVRMDQEKIRQALLNVVINAIQSMPGGGDLTIETACRDGDGGGYDRGGVVVTIRDTGPGIPEQHRDRIFDPFFTTHSDGTGLGLSITHSVIKEHNGTITMDSQEGRGTTFTISLPVDKQSPGEG
;
A
#
# COMPACT_ATOMS: atom_id res chain seq x y z
N MET A 1 60.86 31.21 -43.64
CA MET A 1 59.41 31.10 -43.98
C MET A 1 58.88 29.64 -43.87
N MET A 2 59.51 28.65 -44.46
CA MET A 2 59.00 27.24 -44.44
C MET A 2 58.86 26.60 -43.04
N ARG A 3 59.79 26.83 -42.12
CA ARG A 3 59.67 26.29 -40.72
C ARG A 3 58.52 26.94 -39.94
N ARG A 4 58.21 28.19 -40.18
CA ARG A 4 57.11 28.89 -39.50
C ARG A 4 55.73 28.42 -39.99
N ASN A 5 55.64 28.10 -41.32
CA ASN A 5 54.41 27.51 -41.89
C ASN A 5 54.19 26.06 -41.49
N ALA A 6 55.25 25.26 -41.30
CA ALA A 6 55.15 23.90 -40.81
C ALA A 6 54.65 23.85 -39.36
N ILE A 7 55.16 24.73 -38.50
CA ILE A 7 54.73 24.82 -37.07
C ILE A 7 53.28 25.31 -37.00
N LEU A 8 52.86 26.26 -37.85
CA LEU A 8 51.45 26.72 -37.88
C LEU A 8 50.50 25.61 -38.39
N ASN A 9 50.89 24.80 -39.36
CA ASN A 9 50.08 23.68 -39.84
C ASN A 9 49.97 22.55 -38.81
N GLU A 10 51.06 22.23 -38.12
CA GLU A 10 51.06 21.20 -37.07
C GLU A 10 50.20 21.60 -35.87
N ALA A 11 50.25 22.88 -35.48
CA ALA A 11 49.40 23.45 -34.42
C ALA A 11 47.92 23.47 -34.82
N SER A 12 47.57 23.84 -36.05
CA SER A 12 46.19 23.83 -36.55
C SER A 12 45.65 22.38 -36.61
N ASN A 13 46.44 21.42 -36.98
CA ASN A 13 46.03 20.01 -37.01
C ASN A 13 45.77 19.46 -35.62
N ASN A 14 46.55 19.86 -34.60
CA ASN A 14 46.33 19.45 -33.22
C ASN A 14 45.02 20.05 -32.64
N ILE A 15 44.73 21.30 -32.94
CA ILE A 15 43.47 21.95 -32.53
C ILE A 15 42.28 21.23 -33.16
N LEU A 16 42.30 20.95 -34.45
CA LEU A 16 41.25 20.23 -35.16
C LEU A 16 41.08 18.80 -34.63
N ALA A 17 42.15 18.10 -34.32
CA ALA A 17 42.09 16.77 -33.70
C ALA A 17 41.43 16.81 -32.33
N ASN A 18 41.72 17.81 -31.50
CA ASN A 18 41.14 17.98 -30.19
C ASN A 18 39.66 18.38 -30.25
N ILE A 19 39.26 19.25 -31.18
CA ILE A 19 37.87 19.58 -31.44
C ILE A 19 37.10 18.35 -31.93
N TYR A 20 37.71 17.53 -32.81
CA TYR A 20 37.12 16.30 -33.29
C TYR A 20 36.90 15.28 -32.14
N ARG A 21 37.89 15.10 -31.24
CA ARG A 21 37.73 14.25 -30.05
C ARG A 21 36.55 14.69 -29.16
N ILE A 22 36.39 15.98 -28.94
CA ILE A 22 35.25 16.50 -28.16
C ILE A 22 33.92 16.34 -28.92
N SER A 23 33.91 16.54 -30.25
CA SER A 23 32.70 16.37 -31.04
C SER A 23 32.14 14.95 -31.02
N ILE A 24 32.99 13.95 -30.89
CA ILE A 24 32.58 12.55 -30.71
C ILE A 24 31.80 12.38 -29.37
N LEU A 25 32.13 13.14 -28.33
CA LEU A 25 31.42 13.10 -27.06
C LEU A 25 29.99 13.63 -27.17
N MET A 26 29.71 14.52 -28.13
CA MET A 26 28.37 15.01 -28.39
C MET A 26 27.42 13.93 -28.95
N THR A 27 27.98 12.88 -29.54
CA THR A 27 27.22 11.82 -30.23
C THR A 27 26.84 10.65 -29.30
N ARG A 28 27.42 10.59 -28.11
CA ARG A 28 27.16 9.51 -27.14
C ARG A 28 26.56 10.07 -25.87
N PRO A 29 25.47 9.45 -25.36
CA PRO A 29 24.95 9.82 -24.04
C PRO A 29 26.00 9.42 -22.99
N SER A 30 26.64 10.43 -22.38
CA SER A 30 27.67 10.25 -21.36
C SER A 30 27.29 11.04 -20.13
N SER A 31 27.65 10.54 -18.94
CA SER A 31 27.42 11.29 -17.70
C SER A 31 28.33 12.53 -17.68
N THR A 32 27.87 13.56 -16.94
CA THR A 32 28.65 14.80 -16.75
C THR A 32 30.06 14.48 -16.20
N GLU A 33 30.21 13.49 -15.32
CA GLU A 33 31.49 13.07 -14.77
C GLU A 33 32.40 12.46 -15.83
N GLN A 34 31.87 11.62 -16.72
CA GLN A 34 32.62 11.05 -17.85
C GLN A 34 33.07 12.15 -18.82
N VAL A 35 32.20 13.11 -19.11
CA VAL A 35 32.51 14.26 -19.96
C VAL A 35 33.65 15.09 -19.34
N LEU A 36 33.59 15.41 -18.06
CA LEU A 36 34.64 16.17 -17.38
C LEU A 36 35.99 15.43 -17.39
N THR A 37 35.98 14.12 -17.16
CA THR A 37 37.18 13.30 -17.24
C THR A 37 37.83 13.39 -18.62
N GLN A 38 37.04 13.24 -19.67
CA GLN A 38 37.55 13.30 -21.06
C GLN A 38 38.01 14.71 -21.47
N ILE A 39 37.36 15.76 -20.98
CA ILE A 39 37.81 17.15 -21.19
C ILE A 39 39.21 17.30 -20.59
N VAL A 40 39.44 16.84 -19.37
CA VAL A 40 40.72 16.95 -18.69
C VAL A 40 41.80 16.10 -19.38
N ASP A 41 41.46 14.88 -19.77
CA ASP A 41 42.40 14.01 -20.52
C ASP A 41 42.81 14.66 -21.86
N THR A 42 41.85 15.29 -22.54
CA THR A 42 42.16 16.01 -23.80
C THR A 42 43.04 17.25 -23.53
N VAL A 43 42.85 17.98 -22.46
CA VAL A 43 43.71 19.10 -22.06
C VAL A 43 45.13 18.62 -21.76
N LYS A 44 45.28 17.47 -21.08
CA LYS A 44 46.58 16.90 -20.76
C LYS A 44 47.30 16.38 -21.97
N GLU A 45 46.67 15.49 -22.73
CA GLU A 45 47.28 14.80 -23.86
C GLU A 45 47.37 15.66 -25.11
N GLY A 46 46.33 16.46 -25.37
CA GLY A 46 46.23 17.24 -26.62
C GLY A 46 46.80 18.65 -26.52
N LEU A 47 46.70 19.31 -25.36
CA LEU A 47 47.21 20.66 -25.15
C LEU A 47 48.50 20.71 -24.30
N GLY A 48 48.94 19.57 -23.74
CA GLY A 48 50.20 19.44 -23.03
C GLY A 48 50.22 20.05 -21.61
N PHE A 49 49.05 20.29 -20.97
CA PHE A 49 49.00 20.80 -19.61
C PHE A 49 48.93 19.67 -18.60
N ASN A 50 49.91 19.59 -17.69
CA ASN A 50 49.97 18.57 -16.67
C ASN A 50 49.02 18.81 -15.50
N ARG A 51 48.59 20.06 -15.28
CA ARG A 51 47.71 20.49 -14.22
C ARG A 51 46.47 21.14 -14.83
N CYS A 52 45.29 20.64 -14.43
CA CYS A 52 44.02 21.13 -14.95
C CYS A 52 42.96 21.06 -13.88
N SER A 53 42.05 22.03 -13.88
CA SER A 53 40.89 22.07 -13.00
C SER A 53 39.66 22.54 -13.75
N VAL A 54 38.50 21.92 -13.46
CA VAL A 54 37.21 22.34 -14.00
C VAL A 54 36.28 22.66 -12.84
N TYR A 55 35.78 23.88 -12.85
CA TYR A 55 34.79 24.34 -11.88
C TYR A 55 33.48 24.60 -12.60
N LEU A 56 32.38 24.23 -11.99
CA LEU A 56 31.03 24.53 -12.47
C LEU A 56 30.28 25.42 -11.50
N ILE A 57 29.45 26.29 -12.02
CA ILE A 57 28.60 27.17 -11.23
C ILE A 57 27.36 26.42 -10.75
N ASN A 58 27.18 26.41 -9.43
CA ASN A 58 25.93 26.04 -8.80
C ASN A 58 25.09 27.32 -8.60
N ARG A 59 24.04 27.47 -9.43
CA ARG A 59 23.21 28.69 -9.45
C ARG A 59 22.35 28.82 -8.20
N GLU A 60 21.90 27.71 -7.62
CA GLU A 60 21.06 27.72 -6.42
C GLU A 60 21.85 28.20 -5.20
N GLN A 61 23.06 27.69 -5.03
CA GLN A 61 23.93 28.05 -3.91
C GLN A 61 24.79 29.29 -4.17
N GLN A 62 24.79 29.81 -5.41
CA GLN A 62 25.65 30.91 -5.85
C GLN A 62 27.14 30.60 -5.57
N THR A 63 27.56 29.37 -5.85
CA THR A 63 28.92 28.87 -5.62
C THR A 63 29.56 28.37 -6.90
N LEU A 64 30.89 28.46 -6.93
CA LEU A 64 31.74 27.87 -7.94
C LEU A 64 32.39 26.61 -7.35
N GLU A 65 32.03 25.44 -7.82
CA GLU A 65 32.41 24.16 -7.26
C GLU A 65 33.46 23.47 -8.14
N CYS A 66 34.57 23.04 -7.57
CA CYS A 66 35.55 22.24 -8.27
C CYS A 66 35.01 20.82 -8.50
N LYS A 67 34.62 20.52 -9.73
CA LYS A 67 34.12 19.19 -10.12
C LYS A 67 35.25 18.26 -10.48
N PHE A 68 36.32 18.79 -11.10
CA PHE A 68 37.50 18.01 -11.49
C PHE A 68 38.78 18.80 -11.27
N ILE A 69 39.82 18.13 -10.77
CA ILE A 69 41.17 18.68 -10.62
C ILE A 69 42.18 17.54 -10.71
N THR A 70 43.28 17.77 -11.42
CA THR A 70 44.36 16.80 -11.61
C THR A 70 45.73 17.46 -11.69
N GLY A 71 46.77 16.66 -11.48
CA GLY A 71 48.16 17.13 -11.54
C GLY A 71 48.69 17.65 -10.20
N PHE A 72 47.92 17.52 -9.12
CA PHE A 72 48.30 17.87 -7.74
C PHE A 72 48.40 16.61 -6.88
N THR A 73 48.87 16.75 -5.66
CA THR A 73 48.81 15.65 -4.69
C THR A 73 47.38 15.33 -4.30
N PRO A 74 47.03 14.07 -3.99
CA PRO A 74 45.68 13.69 -3.60
C PRO A 74 45.09 14.51 -2.44
N GLU A 75 45.94 14.94 -1.52
CA GLU A 75 45.55 15.79 -0.38
C GLU A 75 45.11 17.20 -0.84
N LYS A 76 45.88 17.81 -1.77
CA LYS A 76 45.57 19.12 -2.36
C LYS A 76 44.29 19.05 -3.21
N GLU A 77 44.10 18.00 -3.98
CA GLU A 77 42.88 17.78 -4.79
C GLU A 77 41.65 17.68 -3.89
N ARG A 78 41.70 16.91 -2.81
CA ARG A 78 40.61 16.82 -1.83
C ARG A 78 40.29 18.16 -1.19
N LEU A 79 41.30 18.96 -0.83
CA LEU A 79 41.11 20.25 -0.22
C LEU A 79 40.37 21.23 -1.12
N VAL A 80 40.72 21.26 -2.41
CA VAL A 80 40.05 22.14 -3.39
C VAL A 80 38.61 21.71 -3.67
N LYS A 81 38.37 20.41 -3.82
CA LYS A 81 37.01 19.87 -4.00
C LYS A 81 36.09 20.12 -2.80
N ALA A 82 36.65 20.14 -1.58
CA ALA A 82 35.87 20.29 -0.36
C ALA A 82 35.41 21.74 -0.07
N LYS A 83 36.01 22.75 -0.71
CA LYS A 83 35.73 24.16 -0.45
C LYS A 83 35.29 24.91 -1.70
N PRO A 84 33.98 25.01 -1.93
CA PRO A 84 33.44 25.82 -3.03
C PRO A 84 33.71 27.32 -2.78
N PHE A 85 33.89 28.06 -3.86
CA PHE A 85 33.99 29.52 -3.81
C PHE A 85 32.62 30.15 -3.93
N HIS A 86 32.21 30.96 -2.97
CA HIS A 86 30.97 31.72 -3.08
C HIS A 86 31.19 32.94 -4.00
N LEU A 87 30.41 33.01 -5.09
CA LEU A 87 30.61 33.98 -6.17
C LEU A 87 30.65 35.44 -5.68
N LYS A 88 29.81 35.83 -4.71
CA LYS A 88 29.72 37.20 -4.21
C LYS A 88 30.60 37.49 -2.99
N ARG A 89 31.06 36.46 -2.26
CA ARG A 89 31.80 36.63 -0.99
C ARG A 89 33.29 36.44 -1.14
N HIS A 90 33.74 35.60 -2.06
CA HIS A 90 35.14 35.33 -2.29
C HIS A 90 35.63 36.13 -3.50
N ALA A 91 36.54 37.03 -3.27
CA ALA A 91 37.23 37.74 -4.34
C ALA A 91 38.51 37.00 -4.68
N CYS A 92 38.49 36.16 -5.71
CA CYS A 92 39.64 35.41 -6.24
C CYS A 92 39.56 35.35 -7.77
N ILE A 93 40.63 34.88 -8.42
CA ILE A 93 40.69 34.79 -9.89
C ILE A 93 39.56 33.93 -10.44
N GLU A 94 39.32 32.81 -9.81
CA GLU A 94 38.27 31.88 -10.23
C GLU A 94 36.88 32.54 -10.25
N THR A 95 36.56 33.28 -9.18
CA THR A 95 35.25 33.98 -9.11
C THR A 95 35.18 35.17 -10.06
N ARG A 96 36.30 35.88 -10.30
CA ARG A 96 36.39 36.97 -11.26
C ARG A 96 36.09 36.46 -12.67
N VAL A 97 36.76 35.43 -13.14
CA VAL A 97 36.49 34.82 -14.46
C VAL A 97 35.05 34.34 -14.57
N ALA A 98 34.52 33.71 -13.51
CA ALA A 98 33.13 33.24 -13.48
C ALA A 98 32.10 34.38 -13.57
N GLN A 99 32.42 35.58 -13.06
CA GLN A 99 31.54 36.75 -13.06
C GLN A 99 31.66 37.58 -14.32
N THR A 100 32.91 37.81 -14.80
CA THR A 100 33.16 38.69 -15.94
C THR A 100 33.00 37.97 -17.30
N GLY A 101 33.21 36.66 -17.31
CA GLY A 101 33.29 35.89 -18.56
C GLY A 101 34.53 36.18 -19.39
N GLU A 102 35.53 36.84 -18.80
CA GLU A 102 36.79 37.16 -19.45
C GLU A 102 37.89 36.20 -18.99
N PRO A 103 38.72 35.66 -19.88
CA PRO A 103 39.85 34.81 -19.50
C PRO A 103 40.92 35.62 -18.78
N VAL A 104 41.61 35.00 -17.82
CA VAL A 104 42.69 35.63 -17.04
C VAL A 104 43.93 34.79 -17.11
N LEU A 105 45.00 35.38 -17.63
CA LEU A 105 46.36 34.80 -17.64
C LEU A 105 47.20 35.49 -16.56
N VAL A 106 47.69 34.74 -15.58
CA VAL A 106 48.62 35.23 -14.57
C VAL A 106 49.97 34.59 -14.80
N LYS A 107 50.95 35.43 -15.12
CA LYS A 107 52.33 34.96 -15.34
C LYS A 107 53.13 34.90 -14.05
N ASP A 108 52.91 35.87 -13.16
CA ASP A 108 53.56 35.97 -11.86
C ASP A 108 52.56 36.45 -10.80
N PHE A 109 52.30 35.62 -9.83
CA PHE A 109 51.31 35.90 -8.77
C PHE A 109 51.83 36.91 -7.75
N GLU A 110 53.14 37.09 -7.63
CA GLU A 110 53.73 38.07 -6.66
C GLU A 110 53.74 39.46 -7.29
N ALA A 111 54.02 39.57 -8.55
CA ALA A 111 54.13 40.83 -9.29
C ALA A 111 52.77 41.38 -9.79
N ASP A 112 51.73 40.53 -9.91
CA ASP A 112 50.43 40.95 -10.45
C ASP A 112 49.61 41.75 -9.41
N PRO A 113 49.35 43.06 -9.65
CA PRO A 113 48.64 43.91 -8.72
C PRO A 113 47.14 43.57 -8.58
N THR A 114 46.59 42.71 -9.44
CA THR A 114 45.18 42.29 -9.39
C THR A 114 44.94 41.11 -8.46
N MET A 115 46.03 40.54 -7.87
CA MET A 115 45.96 39.37 -6.98
C MET A 115 45.46 39.73 -5.59
N THR A 116 44.49 39.00 -5.14
CA THR A 116 43.92 39.11 -3.80
C THR A 116 44.73 38.29 -2.76
N ASP A 117 44.50 38.52 -1.48
CA ASP A 117 45.13 37.72 -0.40
C ASP A 117 44.71 36.23 -0.47
N ILE A 118 43.52 35.96 -1.01
CA ILE A 118 43.04 34.59 -1.25
C ILE A 118 43.87 33.93 -2.35
N ASP A 119 44.09 34.63 -3.45
CA ASP A 119 44.90 34.13 -4.58
C ASP A 119 46.32 33.81 -4.15
N ARG A 120 46.97 34.70 -3.37
CA ARG A 120 48.33 34.50 -2.86
C ARG A 120 48.43 33.27 -1.96
N LYS A 121 47.49 33.12 -1.00
CA LYS A 121 47.42 31.94 -0.12
C LYS A 121 47.18 30.64 -0.87
N VAL A 122 46.31 30.66 -1.88
CA VAL A 122 46.02 29.47 -2.71
C VAL A 122 47.26 29.12 -3.54
N THR A 123 47.90 30.09 -4.15
CA THR A 123 49.11 29.90 -4.96
C THR A 123 50.25 29.31 -4.17
N GLU A 124 50.54 29.85 -2.99
CA GLU A 124 51.57 29.34 -2.07
C GLU A 124 51.30 27.87 -1.69
N ARG A 125 50.07 27.57 -1.30
CA ARG A 125 49.66 26.21 -0.94
C ARG A 125 49.71 25.23 -2.10
N MET A 126 49.28 25.65 -3.29
CA MET A 126 49.17 24.78 -4.46
C MET A 126 50.51 24.68 -5.22
N GLY A 127 51.44 25.63 -5.02
CA GLY A 127 52.68 25.73 -5.77
C GLY A 127 52.40 26.01 -7.25
N ARG A 128 51.55 27.02 -7.52
CA ARG A 128 51.19 27.47 -8.88
C ARG A 128 52.31 28.30 -9.48
N GLY A 129 52.56 28.11 -10.75
CA GLY A 129 53.38 29.00 -11.57
C GLY A 129 52.50 29.83 -12.49
N CYS A 130 52.79 29.84 -13.80
CA CYS A 130 51.96 30.53 -14.76
C CYS A 130 50.61 29.84 -14.91
N THR A 131 49.48 30.57 -14.65
CA THR A 131 48.13 30.01 -14.61
C THR A 131 47.22 30.74 -15.57
N LEU A 132 46.38 29.99 -16.27
CA LEU A 132 45.35 30.48 -17.18
C LEU A 132 43.98 29.94 -16.77
N TYR A 133 42.99 30.83 -16.57
CA TYR A 133 41.60 30.50 -16.42
C TYR A 133 40.81 31.00 -17.60
N VAL A 134 40.05 30.13 -18.22
CA VAL A 134 39.13 30.47 -19.31
C VAL A 134 37.69 30.15 -18.92
N PRO A 135 36.72 31.03 -19.27
CA PRO A 135 35.33 30.76 -18.94
C PRO A 135 34.74 29.68 -19.83
N LEU A 136 33.91 28.86 -19.26
CA LEU A 136 33.01 27.94 -19.96
C LEU A 136 31.68 28.67 -20.18
N THR A 137 31.39 29.04 -21.44
CA THR A 137 30.28 29.97 -21.75
C THR A 137 29.30 29.36 -22.73
N ILE A 138 27.99 29.51 -22.45
CA ILE A 138 26.88 29.12 -23.30
C ILE A 138 25.99 30.35 -23.52
N LYS A 139 25.75 30.74 -24.77
CA LYS A 139 24.90 31.89 -25.14
C LYS A 139 25.18 33.14 -24.28
N GLY A 140 26.47 33.45 -24.06
CA GLY A 140 26.89 34.60 -23.27
C GLY A 140 26.80 34.44 -21.75
N THR A 141 26.35 33.28 -21.25
CA THR A 141 26.28 33.00 -19.81
C THR A 141 27.41 32.04 -19.41
N VAL A 142 28.17 32.38 -18.35
CA VAL A 142 29.20 31.54 -17.81
C VAL A 142 28.54 30.39 -17.01
N ILE A 143 28.89 29.15 -17.35
CA ILE A 143 28.43 27.93 -16.67
C ILE A 143 29.51 27.35 -15.74
N GLY A 144 30.75 27.78 -15.93
CA GLY A 144 31.90 27.31 -15.19
C GLY A 144 33.18 27.94 -15.69
N ILE A 145 34.33 27.42 -15.21
CA ILE A 145 35.66 27.83 -15.67
C ILE A 145 36.55 26.60 -15.86
N LEU A 146 37.44 26.67 -16.81
CA LEU A 146 38.52 25.73 -17.04
C LEU A 146 39.85 26.40 -16.67
N GLY A 147 40.58 25.84 -15.70
CA GLY A 147 41.87 26.34 -15.26
C GLY A 147 42.98 25.37 -15.62
N VAL A 148 44.09 25.91 -16.11
CA VAL A 148 45.33 25.17 -16.27
C VAL A 148 46.48 25.93 -15.67
N ASP A 149 47.47 25.25 -15.11
CA ASP A 149 48.67 25.87 -14.64
C ASP A 149 49.93 25.06 -14.94
N LYS A 150 51.04 25.78 -15.13
CA LYS A 150 52.37 25.23 -15.22
C LYS A 150 53.12 25.46 -13.93
N ARG A 151 54.06 24.60 -13.61
CA ARG A 151 54.90 24.76 -12.41
C ARG A 151 55.84 25.95 -12.58
N GLN A 152 56.41 26.47 -11.50
CA GLN A 152 57.35 27.58 -11.49
C GLN A 152 58.65 27.27 -12.31
N ASP A 153 59.00 25.99 -12.45
CA ASP A 153 60.16 25.51 -13.20
C ASP A 153 59.86 25.22 -14.66
N GLU A 154 58.60 25.38 -15.10
CA GLU A 154 58.17 25.17 -16.49
C GLU A 154 58.09 26.49 -17.26
N ALA A 155 58.13 26.38 -18.61
CA ALA A 155 57.95 27.56 -19.48
C ALA A 155 56.61 28.24 -19.31
N GLU A 156 56.54 29.57 -19.49
CA GLU A 156 55.32 30.33 -19.46
C GLU A 156 54.29 29.82 -20.48
N ILE A 157 52.99 30.08 -20.22
CA ILE A 157 51.89 29.79 -21.17
C ILE A 157 52.04 30.73 -22.35
N THR A 158 52.13 30.16 -23.55
CA THR A 158 52.28 30.89 -24.79
C THR A 158 50.90 31.43 -25.27
N GLU A 159 50.94 32.48 -26.13
CA GLU A 159 49.72 33.01 -26.79
C GLU A 159 48.96 31.93 -27.56
N HIS A 160 49.69 31.02 -28.21
CA HIS A 160 49.10 29.89 -28.92
C HIS A 160 48.33 28.93 -27.97
N GLU A 161 48.91 28.58 -26.82
CA GLU A 161 48.25 27.75 -25.82
C GLU A 161 47.01 28.44 -25.24
N PHE A 162 47.08 29.76 -25.03
CA PHE A 162 45.97 30.59 -24.62
C PHE A 162 44.78 30.53 -25.60
N VAL A 163 45.03 30.75 -26.86
CA VAL A 163 44.00 30.69 -27.92
C VAL A 163 43.44 29.28 -28.05
N SER A 164 44.30 28.28 -28.05
CA SER A 164 43.90 26.87 -28.15
C SER A 164 42.99 26.46 -27.01
N LEU A 165 43.33 26.80 -25.76
CA LEU A 165 42.53 26.50 -24.60
C LEU A 165 41.19 27.25 -24.60
N SER A 166 41.17 28.49 -25.07
CA SER A 166 39.94 29.32 -25.17
C SER A 166 38.96 28.71 -26.18
N ILE A 167 39.44 28.30 -27.36
CA ILE A 167 38.59 27.59 -28.34
C ILE A 167 38.08 26.28 -27.79
N PHE A 168 38.95 25.50 -27.14
CA PHE A 168 38.60 24.24 -26.53
C PHE A 168 37.56 24.40 -25.44
N ALA A 169 37.68 25.43 -24.57
CA ALA A 169 36.70 25.74 -23.51
C ALA A 169 35.33 26.06 -24.08
N GLY A 170 35.24 26.74 -25.22
CA GLY A 170 33.99 26.96 -25.91
C GLY A 170 33.29 25.67 -26.35
N CYS A 171 34.06 24.75 -26.95
CA CYS A 171 33.52 23.42 -27.34
C CYS A 171 33.16 22.59 -26.10
N ALA A 172 34.00 22.57 -25.08
CA ALA A 172 33.78 21.86 -23.83
C ALA A 172 32.50 22.34 -23.13
N SER A 173 32.21 23.63 -23.17
CA SER A 173 31.00 24.23 -22.60
C SER A 173 29.71 23.61 -23.17
N ILE A 174 29.67 23.43 -24.49
CA ILE A 174 28.52 22.86 -25.19
C ILE A 174 28.31 21.40 -24.77
N VAL A 175 29.40 20.63 -24.68
CA VAL A 175 29.33 19.20 -24.29
C VAL A 175 28.88 19.04 -22.85
N ILE A 176 29.42 19.84 -21.94
CA ILE A 176 29.03 19.84 -20.52
C ILE A 176 27.54 20.16 -20.37
N GLU A 177 27.06 21.20 -21.03
CA GLU A 177 25.65 21.60 -20.92
C GLU A 177 24.71 20.56 -21.53
N ASN A 178 25.04 20.00 -22.70
CA ASN A 178 24.26 18.92 -23.29
C ASN A 178 24.19 17.70 -22.37
N SER A 179 25.29 17.32 -21.75
CA SER A 179 25.31 16.22 -20.81
C SER A 179 24.45 16.51 -19.57
N ARG A 180 24.52 17.72 -19.02
CA ARG A 180 23.67 18.13 -17.88
C ARG A 180 22.17 18.14 -18.22
N LEU A 181 21.82 18.65 -19.40
CA LEU A 181 20.43 18.67 -19.86
C LEU A 181 19.92 17.24 -20.09
N TYR A 182 20.75 16.37 -20.66
CA TYR A 182 20.40 14.96 -20.86
C TYR A 182 20.21 14.22 -19.52
N GLU A 183 21.10 14.42 -18.55
CA GLU A 183 20.95 13.85 -17.20
C GLU A 183 19.69 14.39 -16.49
N ALA A 184 19.41 15.67 -16.60
CA ALA A 184 18.21 16.28 -16.03
C ALA A 184 16.93 15.66 -16.62
N LEU A 185 16.87 15.54 -17.96
CA LEU A 185 15.76 14.92 -18.67
C LEU A 185 15.58 13.45 -18.27
N LEU A 186 16.68 12.70 -18.17
CA LEU A 186 16.64 11.30 -17.77
C LEU A 186 16.14 11.13 -16.31
N ASN A 187 16.59 12.02 -15.42
CA ASN A 187 16.17 12.02 -14.04
C ASN A 187 14.67 12.40 -13.91
N GLU A 188 14.20 13.39 -14.66
CA GLU A 188 12.80 13.78 -14.70
C GLU A 188 11.92 12.63 -15.21
N LYS A 189 12.36 11.97 -16.31
CA LYS A 189 11.67 10.80 -16.83
C LYS A 189 11.60 9.67 -15.79
N LYS A 190 12.75 9.32 -15.16
CA LYS A 190 12.80 8.29 -14.11
C LYS A 190 11.93 8.66 -12.91
N PHE A 191 11.92 9.92 -12.51
CA PHE A 191 11.06 10.38 -11.42
C PHE A 191 9.59 10.21 -11.77
N SER A 192 9.17 10.63 -12.97
CA SER A 192 7.79 10.45 -13.46
C SER A 192 7.39 8.97 -13.51
N GLU A 193 8.24 8.10 -14.06
CA GLU A 193 8.02 6.65 -14.08
C GLU A 193 7.94 6.06 -12.65
N THR A 194 8.79 6.51 -11.75
CA THR A 194 8.79 6.04 -10.34
C THR A 194 7.49 6.43 -9.63
N VAL A 195 7.01 7.66 -9.83
CA VAL A 195 5.75 8.14 -9.25
C VAL A 195 4.57 7.30 -9.75
N LEU A 196 4.51 7.05 -11.06
CA LEU A 196 3.45 6.22 -11.65
C LEU A 196 3.51 4.77 -11.13
N ASN A 197 4.71 4.20 -11.04
CA ASN A 197 4.91 2.81 -10.62
C ASN A 197 4.70 2.58 -9.12
N SER A 198 4.91 3.60 -8.29
CA SER A 198 4.68 3.54 -6.85
C SER A 198 3.23 3.84 -6.43
N SER A 199 2.39 4.30 -7.37
CA SER A 199 0.98 4.56 -7.10
C SER A 199 0.23 3.27 -6.76
N VAL A 200 -0.56 3.29 -5.68
CA VAL A 200 -1.49 2.20 -5.31
C VAL A 200 -2.71 2.18 -6.23
N THR A 201 -3.05 3.32 -6.80
CA THR A 201 -4.14 3.45 -7.77
C THR A 201 -3.67 2.96 -9.13
N GLY A 202 -4.42 2.08 -9.76
CA GLY A 202 -4.21 1.67 -11.14
C GLY A 202 -4.43 2.85 -12.07
N ILE A 203 -3.47 3.09 -12.97
CA ILE A 203 -3.55 4.14 -13.99
C ILE A 203 -3.39 3.48 -15.35
N VAL A 204 -4.37 3.73 -16.23
CA VAL A 204 -4.37 3.27 -17.62
C VAL A 204 -4.58 4.47 -18.52
N THR A 205 -3.77 4.61 -19.56
CA THR A 205 -3.96 5.63 -20.59
C THR A 205 -4.31 4.99 -21.92
N THR A 206 -5.14 5.66 -22.69
CA THR A 206 -5.51 5.21 -24.03
C THR A 206 -5.25 6.29 -25.07
N ASP A 207 -5.23 5.91 -26.31
CA ASP A 207 -5.34 6.82 -27.44
C ASP A 207 -6.80 7.28 -27.64
N ILE A 208 -7.04 8.08 -28.68
CA ILE A 208 -8.37 8.60 -29.02
C ILE A 208 -9.37 7.54 -29.49
N ASN A 209 -8.88 6.35 -29.87
CA ASN A 209 -9.67 5.23 -30.35
C ASN A 209 -9.94 4.19 -29.25
N GLY A 210 -9.39 4.41 -28.04
CA GLY A 210 -9.53 3.49 -26.91
C GLY A 210 -8.43 2.43 -26.83
N GLY A 211 -7.44 2.46 -27.71
CA GLY A 211 -6.25 1.59 -27.63
C GLY A 211 -5.39 1.95 -26.41
N ILE A 212 -5.03 0.97 -25.58
CA ILE A 212 -4.24 1.18 -24.38
C ILE A 212 -2.81 1.57 -24.76
N THR A 213 -2.37 2.76 -24.33
CA THR A 213 -1.03 3.29 -24.58
C THR A 213 -0.06 3.07 -23.42
N SER A 214 -0.57 3.04 -22.18
CA SER A 214 0.23 2.79 -21.00
C SER A 214 -0.61 2.25 -19.86
N MET A 215 0.03 1.50 -18.96
CA MET A 215 -0.57 0.93 -17.76
C MET A 215 0.50 0.86 -16.67
N ASN A 216 0.18 1.34 -15.46
CA ASN A 216 1.10 1.19 -14.34
C ASN A 216 0.98 -0.22 -13.69
N PRO A 217 1.96 -0.64 -12.86
CA PRO A 217 1.95 -1.96 -12.22
C PRO A 217 0.71 -2.20 -11.33
N ALA A 218 0.17 -1.17 -10.70
CA ALA A 218 -1.02 -1.30 -9.87
C ALA A 218 -2.25 -1.67 -10.71
N ALA A 219 -2.44 -1.06 -11.89
CA ALA A 219 -3.51 -1.41 -12.81
C ALA A 219 -3.36 -2.86 -13.30
N ALA A 220 -2.16 -3.27 -13.69
CA ALA A 220 -1.88 -4.65 -14.12
C ALA A 220 -2.23 -5.66 -13.01
N HIS A 221 -1.82 -5.38 -11.77
CA HIS A 221 -2.12 -6.22 -10.60
C HIS A 221 -3.62 -6.32 -10.31
N ILE A 222 -4.35 -5.18 -10.32
CA ILE A 222 -5.82 -5.14 -10.09
C ILE A 222 -6.55 -5.97 -11.15
N MET A 223 -6.10 -5.90 -12.41
CA MET A 223 -6.69 -6.63 -13.53
C MET A 223 -6.22 -8.08 -13.64
N GLY A 224 -5.26 -8.53 -12.83
CA GLY A 224 -4.69 -9.88 -12.91
C GLY A 224 -3.88 -10.13 -14.18
N ILE A 225 -3.29 -9.09 -14.76
CA ILE A 225 -2.38 -9.14 -15.91
C ILE A 225 -0.97 -9.25 -15.36
N ASN A 226 -0.20 -10.26 -15.78
CA ASN A 226 1.20 -10.37 -15.38
C ASN A 226 2.01 -9.23 -16.00
N ALA A 227 2.80 -8.53 -15.19
CA ALA A 227 3.66 -7.44 -15.65
C ALA A 227 4.77 -7.89 -16.65
N SER A 228 5.01 -9.21 -16.76
CA SER A 228 5.93 -9.82 -17.73
C SER A 228 5.29 -10.08 -19.09
N ASP A 229 3.97 -10.13 -19.15
CA ASP A 229 3.29 -10.14 -20.43
C ASP A 229 3.40 -8.73 -20.98
N SER A 230 4.30 -8.53 -21.95
CA SER A 230 4.32 -7.31 -22.76
C SER A 230 2.87 -6.97 -23.07
N LEU A 231 2.44 -5.75 -22.69
CA LEU A 231 1.10 -5.24 -23.06
C LEU A 231 0.85 -5.68 -24.50
N PRO A 232 -0.14 -6.54 -24.76
CA PRO A 232 -0.38 -6.91 -26.15
C PRO A 232 -0.64 -5.61 -26.88
N GLU A 233 0.26 -5.28 -27.82
CA GLU A 233 0.10 -4.16 -28.73
C GLU A 233 -1.33 -4.31 -29.30
N HIS A 234 -2.19 -3.30 -29.04
CA HIS A 234 -3.58 -3.21 -29.50
C HIS A 234 -4.69 -3.84 -28.63
N ARG A 235 -4.56 -3.97 -27.29
CA ARG A 235 -5.77 -4.17 -26.47
C ARG A 235 -6.54 -2.86 -26.34
N PHE A 236 -7.84 -2.97 -26.57
CA PHE A 236 -8.75 -1.88 -26.34
C PHE A 236 -9.30 -1.90 -24.91
N ILE A 237 -9.62 -0.73 -24.37
CA ILE A 237 -10.10 -0.58 -22.99
C ILE A 237 -11.44 -1.28 -22.76
N ASP A 238 -12.28 -1.41 -23.78
CA ASP A 238 -13.55 -2.13 -23.77
C ASP A 238 -13.39 -3.65 -23.68
N GLU A 239 -12.28 -4.21 -24.15
CA GLU A 239 -11.94 -5.62 -23.95
C GLU A 239 -11.57 -5.91 -22.50
N VAL A 240 -10.97 -4.92 -21.80
CA VAL A 240 -10.56 -5.04 -20.40
C VAL A 240 -11.75 -4.78 -19.46
N PHE A 241 -12.59 -3.84 -19.82
CA PHE A 241 -13.77 -3.44 -19.04
C PHE A 241 -15.05 -3.45 -19.90
N PRO A 242 -15.55 -4.61 -20.30
CA PRO A 242 -16.62 -4.73 -21.30
C PRO A 242 -17.99 -4.16 -20.89
N ALA A 243 -18.16 -3.80 -19.63
CA ALA A 243 -19.46 -3.34 -19.12
C ALA A 243 -19.39 -2.05 -18.29
N ILE A 244 -18.40 -1.18 -18.54
CA ILE A 244 -18.42 0.16 -17.93
C ILE A 244 -19.57 0.97 -18.53
N PRO A 245 -20.54 1.42 -17.72
CA PRO A 245 -21.63 2.26 -18.23
C PRO A 245 -21.09 3.56 -18.83
N GLY A 246 -21.42 3.81 -20.08
CA GLY A 246 -21.02 5.05 -20.76
C GLY A 246 -19.65 5.00 -21.44
N LEU A 247 -18.90 3.89 -21.42
CA LEU A 247 -17.62 3.75 -22.10
C LEU A 247 -17.72 4.06 -23.60
N GLU A 248 -18.76 3.54 -24.26
CA GLU A 248 -19.03 3.83 -25.67
C GLU A 248 -19.22 5.33 -25.96
N ARG A 249 -19.82 6.05 -25.02
CA ARG A 249 -20.05 7.49 -25.17
C ARG A 249 -18.76 8.28 -25.14
N ILE A 250 -17.77 7.87 -24.35
CA ILE A 250 -16.50 8.59 -24.18
C ILE A 250 -15.72 8.71 -25.48
N PHE A 251 -15.73 7.67 -26.32
CA PHE A 251 -14.98 7.63 -27.57
C PHE A 251 -15.74 8.20 -28.77
N HIS A 252 -17.07 8.37 -28.65
CA HIS A 252 -17.92 8.86 -29.75
C HIS A 252 -18.31 10.34 -29.65
N PHE A 253 -17.98 11.04 -28.53
CA PHE A 253 -18.32 12.45 -28.38
C PHE A 253 -17.27 13.37 -28.97
N THR A 254 -17.72 14.33 -29.77
CA THR A 254 -16.93 15.44 -30.32
C THR A 254 -16.72 16.57 -29.30
N ASP A 255 -17.48 16.59 -28.22
CA ASP A 255 -17.46 17.67 -27.23
C ASP A 255 -16.68 17.24 -25.97
N MET A 256 -15.68 18.04 -25.60
CA MET A 256 -14.74 17.75 -24.51
C MET A 256 -15.39 17.71 -23.12
N GLU A 257 -16.44 18.51 -22.89
CA GLU A 257 -17.18 18.54 -21.62
C GLU A 257 -17.95 17.25 -21.34
N SER A 258 -18.28 16.50 -22.39
CA SER A 258 -19.05 15.24 -22.31
C SER A 258 -18.19 14.00 -22.15
N ARG A 259 -16.86 14.12 -22.15
CA ARG A 259 -15.89 12.99 -22.07
C ARG A 259 -15.47 12.66 -20.64
N TYR A 260 -16.30 12.96 -19.68
CA TYR A 260 -16.01 12.69 -18.28
C TYR A 260 -16.83 11.50 -17.78
N ILE A 261 -16.18 10.46 -17.22
CA ILE A 261 -16.87 9.50 -16.37
C ILE A 261 -16.62 9.94 -14.93
N GLU A 262 -17.61 10.56 -14.30
CA GLU A 262 -17.65 10.64 -12.86
C GLU A 262 -17.81 9.25 -12.30
N SER A 263 -16.80 8.81 -11.57
CA SER A 263 -16.82 7.76 -10.57
C SER A 263 -17.90 6.68 -10.74
N CYS A 264 -17.58 5.58 -11.39
CA CYS A 264 -18.47 4.44 -11.43
C CYS A 264 -17.91 3.26 -10.61
N GLU A 265 -18.80 2.54 -9.93
CA GLU A 265 -18.49 1.25 -9.31
C GLU A 265 -18.69 0.13 -10.35
N TYR A 266 -17.66 -0.69 -10.52
CA TYR A 266 -17.65 -1.77 -11.47
C TYR A 266 -17.34 -3.09 -10.77
N HIS A 267 -18.19 -4.11 -10.94
CA HIS A 267 -17.96 -5.45 -10.42
C HIS A 267 -17.11 -6.25 -11.40
N PHE A 268 -15.84 -6.39 -11.08
CA PHE A 268 -14.84 -7.05 -11.90
C PHE A 268 -14.62 -8.49 -11.43
N ARG A 269 -14.72 -9.45 -12.33
CA ARG A 269 -14.41 -10.85 -12.04
C ARG A 269 -12.94 -11.12 -12.35
N LYS A 270 -12.15 -11.36 -11.32
CA LYS A 270 -10.73 -11.70 -11.47
C LYS A 270 -10.56 -13.08 -12.14
N ASN A 271 -9.43 -13.32 -12.75
CA ASN A 271 -9.09 -14.62 -13.34
C ASN A 271 -9.08 -15.77 -12.30
N SER A 272 -8.91 -15.46 -11.01
CA SER A 272 -9.05 -16.39 -9.87
C SER A 272 -10.49 -16.86 -9.61
N GLY A 273 -11.48 -16.22 -10.24
CA GLY A 273 -12.91 -16.45 -9.99
C GLY A 273 -13.54 -15.51 -8.95
N ASP A 274 -12.73 -14.76 -8.20
CA ASP A 274 -13.18 -13.80 -7.19
C ASP A 274 -13.74 -12.54 -7.84
N THR A 275 -14.73 -11.93 -7.17
CA THR A 275 -15.31 -10.66 -7.64
C THR A 275 -14.71 -9.51 -6.82
N ALA A 276 -14.11 -8.54 -7.50
CA ALA A 276 -13.65 -7.29 -6.92
C ALA A 276 -14.62 -6.14 -7.25
N VAL A 277 -14.76 -5.20 -6.34
CA VAL A 277 -15.46 -3.93 -6.58
C VAL A 277 -14.43 -2.89 -6.93
N LEU A 278 -14.41 -2.46 -8.19
CA LEU A 278 -13.52 -1.44 -8.69
C LEU A 278 -14.21 -0.08 -8.74
N HIS A 279 -13.49 0.94 -8.32
CA HIS A 279 -13.87 2.33 -8.46
C HIS A 279 -13.10 2.92 -9.63
N ILE A 280 -13.80 3.32 -10.70
CA ILE A 280 -13.20 3.75 -11.95
C ILE A 280 -13.62 5.18 -12.26
N ASN A 281 -12.61 6.04 -12.53
CA ASN A 281 -12.82 7.36 -13.09
C ASN A 281 -12.12 7.44 -14.44
N ALA A 282 -12.68 8.18 -15.38
CA ALA A 282 -12.03 8.49 -16.64
C ALA A 282 -12.09 9.97 -16.93
N SER A 283 -10.99 10.52 -17.43
CA SER A 283 -10.86 11.92 -17.83
C SER A 283 -10.07 12.04 -19.13
N PRO A 284 -10.32 13.08 -19.95
CA PRO A 284 -9.57 13.27 -21.18
C PRO A 284 -8.11 13.63 -20.89
N LEU A 285 -7.21 13.03 -21.67
CA LEU A 285 -5.79 13.37 -21.73
C LEU A 285 -5.60 14.37 -22.86
N CYS A 286 -5.18 15.60 -22.55
CA CYS A 286 -5.06 16.69 -23.49
C CYS A 286 -3.61 17.13 -23.69
N ASP A 287 -3.30 17.66 -24.89
CA ASP A 287 -2.04 18.37 -25.16
C ASP A 287 -2.07 19.82 -24.62
N ASP A 288 -0.94 20.53 -24.73
CA ASP A 288 -0.79 21.92 -24.29
C ASP A 288 -1.76 22.89 -25.01
N ALA A 289 -2.31 22.50 -26.14
CA ALA A 289 -3.30 23.27 -26.91
C ALA A 289 -4.75 22.91 -26.53
N GLY A 290 -4.95 22.03 -25.55
CA GLY A 290 -6.26 21.54 -25.11
C GLY A 290 -6.91 20.52 -26.04
N ARG A 291 -6.17 19.93 -26.99
CA ARG A 291 -6.70 18.92 -27.89
C ARG A 291 -6.61 17.54 -27.24
N ALA A 292 -7.68 16.75 -27.31
CA ALA A 292 -7.69 15.40 -26.76
C ALA A 292 -6.68 14.50 -27.48
N MET A 293 -5.77 13.92 -26.73
CA MET A 293 -4.82 12.90 -27.18
C MET A 293 -5.29 11.47 -26.86
N GLY A 294 -6.22 11.33 -25.92
CA GLY A 294 -6.73 10.07 -25.44
C GLY A 294 -7.49 10.23 -24.13
N MET A 295 -7.53 9.16 -23.33
CA MET A 295 -8.17 9.15 -22.01
C MET A 295 -7.21 8.61 -20.96
N ILE A 296 -7.39 9.07 -19.73
CA ILE A 296 -6.76 8.51 -18.53
C ILE A 296 -7.85 7.88 -17.65
N PHE A 297 -7.66 6.63 -17.32
CA PHE A 297 -8.49 5.87 -16.39
C PHE A 297 -7.75 5.67 -15.09
N THR A 298 -8.42 5.96 -13.97
CA THR A 298 -7.93 5.59 -12.64
C THR A 298 -8.80 4.47 -12.11
N VAL A 299 -8.16 3.39 -11.65
CA VAL A 299 -8.83 2.17 -11.18
C VAL A 299 -8.36 1.87 -9.76
N GLN A 300 -9.30 1.75 -8.84
CA GLN A 300 -9.01 1.44 -7.44
C GLN A 300 -9.84 0.24 -6.98
N ASP A 301 -9.21 -0.78 -6.40
CA ASP A 301 -9.91 -1.89 -5.74
C ASP A 301 -10.42 -1.42 -4.38
N VAL A 302 -11.73 -1.25 -4.27
CA VAL A 302 -12.43 -0.80 -3.04
C VAL A 302 -13.19 -1.94 -2.35
N THR A 303 -12.93 -3.18 -2.71
CA THR A 303 -13.62 -4.37 -2.18
C THR A 303 -13.58 -4.41 -0.65
N SER A 304 -12.40 -4.32 -0.06
CA SER A 304 -12.21 -4.35 1.40
C SER A 304 -12.85 -3.15 2.10
N LEU A 305 -12.87 -1.98 1.45
CA LEU A 305 -13.51 -0.78 1.97
C LEU A 305 -15.04 -0.96 2.03
N LYS A 306 -15.63 -1.48 0.95
CA LYS A 306 -17.07 -1.75 0.87
C LYS A 306 -17.54 -2.84 1.84
N GLU A 307 -16.74 -3.89 2.02
CA GLU A 307 -17.00 -4.92 3.02
C GLU A 307 -16.99 -4.35 4.43
N ARG A 308 -15.99 -3.51 4.74
CA ARG A 308 -15.90 -2.83 6.04
C ARG A 308 -17.07 -1.87 6.25
N GLU A 309 -17.47 -1.12 5.24
CA GLU A 309 -18.63 -0.22 5.31
C GLU A 309 -19.92 -0.98 5.57
N LYS A 310 -20.17 -2.07 4.85
CA LYS A 310 -21.32 -2.96 5.10
C LYS A 310 -21.30 -3.54 6.51
N TYR A 311 -20.12 -3.94 6.98
CA TYR A 311 -19.96 -4.45 8.34
C TYR A 311 -20.30 -3.38 9.38
N LEU A 312 -19.78 -2.15 9.24
CA LEU A 312 -20.07 -1.05 10.15
C LEU A 312 -21.54 -0.66 10.13
N GLN A 313 -22.19 -0.63 8.98
CA GLN A 313 -23.63 -0.38 8.89
C GLN A 313 -24.43 -1.45 9.62
N ARG A 314 -24.02 -2.73 9.52
CA ARG A 314 -24.64 -3.83 10.24
C ARG A 314 -24.47 -3.67 11.76
N VAL A 315 -23.27 -3.35 12.22
CA VAL A 315 -22.97 -3.10 13.63
C VAL A 315 -23.76 -1.91 14.17
N ASN A 316 -23.84 -0.79 13.45
CA ASN A 316 -24.60 0.38 13.86
C ASN A 316 -26.10 0.09 13.97
N ARG A 317 -26.67 -0.69 13.04
CA ARG A 317 -28.07 -1.15 13.16
C ARG A 317 -28.29 -1.99 14.42
N LEU A 318 -27.33 -2.87 14.75
CA LEU A 318 -27.42 -3.72 15.94
C LEU A 318 -27.34 -2.89 17.22
N ILE A 319 -26.45 -1.89 17.29
CA ILE A 319 -26.32 -0.98 18.42
C ILE A 319 -27.61 -0.18 18.62
N SER A 320 -28.16 0.42 17.56
CA SER A 320 -29.41 1.18 17.63
C SER A 320 -30.59 0.30 18.06
N LEU A 321 -30.66 -0.93 17.57
CA LEU A 321 -31.66 -1.91 17.96
C LEU A 321 -31.50 -2.28 19.45
N GLY A 322 -30.23 -2.37 19.92
CA GLY A 322 -29.90 -2.66 21.31
C GLY A 322 -30.36 -1.61 22.29
N GLU A 323 -30.13 -0.35 21.99
CA GLU A 323 -30.56 0.77 22.84
C GLU A 323 -32.10 0.85 22.96
N LEU A 324 -32.79 0.66 21.83
CA LEU A 324 -34.26 0.62 21.82
C LEU A 324 -34.83 -0.62 22.53
N ALA A 325 -34.20 -1.78 22.35
CA ALA A 325 -34.63 -3.05 22.92
C ALA A 325 -34.63 -3.04 24.44
N ALA A 326 -33.70 -2.35 25.10
CA ALA A 326 -33.65 -2.27 26.56
C ALA A 326 -34.88 -1.53 27.17
N GLY A 327 -35.32 -0.43 26.54
CA GLY A 327 -36.52 0.31 26.94
C GLY A 327 -37.79 -0.47 26.67
N VAL A 328 -37.93 -0.98 25.44
CA VAL A 328 -39.11 -1.74 24.99
C VAL A 328 -39.26 -3.05 25.78
N ALA A 329 -38.18 -3.74 26.09
CA ALA A 329 -38.25 -4.98 26.86
C ALA A 329 -38.79 -4.78 28.29
N HIS A 330 -38.40 -3.69 28.95
CA HIS A 330 -39.01 -3.35 30.27
C HIS A 330 -40.48 -3.01 30.15
N GLU A 331 -40.90 -2.28 29.11
CA GLU A 331 -42.30 -1.92 28.87
C GLU A 331 -43.17 -3.12 28.45
N ILE A 332 -42.59 -4.13 27.77
CA ILE A 332 -43.29 -5.38 27.42
C ILE A 332 -43.36 -6.31 28.63
N ARG A 333 -42.32 -6.44 29.44
CA ARG A 333 -42.29 -7.33 30.60
C ARG A 333 -43.37 -6.94 31.62
N ASN A 334 -43.60 -5.65 31.84
CA ASN A 334 -44.57 -5.17 32.80
C ASN A 334 -46.01 -5.68 32.53
N PRO A 335 -46.61 -5.51 31.33
CA PRO A 335 -47.94 -6.06 31.05
C PRO A 335 -47.97 -7.59 31.03
N LEU A 336 -46.90 -8.26 30.55
CA LEU A 336 -46.82 -9.73 30.57
C LEU A 336 -46.86 -10.28 31.99
N THR A 337 -46.11 -9.70 32.92
CA THR A 337 -46.17 -10.06 34.35
C THR A 337 -47.58 -9.85 34.92
N GLY A 338 -48.23 -8.74 34.58
CA GLY A 338 -49.62 -8.48 35.01
C GLY A 338 -50.61 -9.52 34.50
N ILE A 339 -50.52 -9.90 33.20
CA ILE A 339 -51.40 -10.92 32.61
C ILE A 339 -51.09 -12.28 33.22
N GLY A 340 -49.81 -12.63 33.43
CA GLY A 340 -49.39 -13.88 34.05
C GLY A 340 -49.97 -14.06 35.46
N VAL A 341 -49.96 -12.99 36.28
CA VAL A 341 -50.58 -12.99 37.63
C VAL A 341 -52.07 -13.24 37.53
N VAL A 342 -52.78 -12.60 36.60
CA VAL A 342 -54.23 -12.78 36.42
C VAL A 342 -54.56 -14.22 36.04
N LEU A 343 -53.79 -14.79 35.08
CA LEU A 343 -53.96 -16.19 34.65
C LEU A 343 -53.64 -17.18 35.78
N ASP A 344 -52.60 -16.95 36.59
CA ASP A 344 -52.29 -17.81 37.77
C ASP A 344 -53.37 -17.76 38.83
N ILE A 345 -53.98 -16.59 39.07
CA ILE A 345 -55.13 -16.44 39.96
C ILE A 345 -56.35 -17.19 39.40
N LEU A 346 -56.61 -17.10 38.09
CA LEU A 346 -57.69 -17.84 37.44
C LEU A 346 -57.48 -19.35 37.56
N ARG A 347 -56.31 -19.85 37.28
CA ARG A 347 -55.93 -21.27 37.35
C ARG A 347 -56.15 -21.86 38.75
N ARG A 348 -55.96 -21.09 39.79
CA ARG A 348 -56.15 -21.51 41.21
C ARG A 348 -57.62 -21.55 41.63
N ARG A 349 -58.58 -21.05 40.85
CA ARG A 349 -59.99 -21.12 41.16
C ARG A 349 -60.52 -22.55 40.92
N LYS A 350 -61.17 -23.13 41.94
CA LYS A 350 -61.70 -24.50 41.91
C LYS A 350 -62.91 -24.72 40.97
N GLU A 351 -63.46 -23.64 40.40
CA GLU A 351 -64.72 -23.63 39.61
C GLU A 351 -64.45 -23.63 38.07
N LEU A 352 -63.21 -23.74 37.60
CA LEU A 352 -62.91 -23.76 36.17
C LEU A 352 -63.27 -25.12 35.56
N SER A 353 -63.86 -25.08 34.36
CA SER A 353 -64.02 -26.29 33.57
C SER A 353 -62.65 -26.84 33.09
N PRO A 354 -62.51 -28.15 32.81
CA PRO A 354 -61.28 -28.67 32.26
C PRO A 354 -60.79 -27.99 30.98
N GLY A 355 -61.74 -27.45 30.15
CA GLY A 355 -61.41 -26.70 28.95
C GLY A 355 -60.83 -25.30 29.26
N ASP A 356 -61.38 -24.60 30.25
CA ASP A 356 -60.86 -23.28 30.66
C ASP A 356 -59.48 -23.39 31.35
N LEU A 357 -59.23 -24.51 32.04
CA LEU A 357 -57.90 -24.77 32.63
C LEU A 357 -56.84 -24.95 31.56
N ASN A 358 -57.13 -25.72 30.50
CA ASN A 358 -56.23 -25.90 29.34
C ASN A 358 -55.95 -24.56 28.63
N LEU A 359 -56.97 -23.73 28.42
CA LEU A 359 -56.82 -22.39 27.85
C LEU A 359 -55.93 -21.49 28.70
N ALA A 360 -56.05 -21.54 30.02
CA ALA A 360 -55.21 -20.78 30.92
C ALA A 360 -53.76 -21.27 30.89
N GLU A 361 -53.51 -22.58 30.78
CA GLU A 361 -52.19 -23.18 30.64
C GLU A 361 -51.54 -22.84 29.30
N GLU A 362 -52.30 -22.87 28.20
CA GLU A 362 -51.81 -22.44 26.86
C GLU A 362 -51.43 -20.95 26.87
N ALA A 363 -52.27 -20.09 27.47
CA ALA A 363 -51.99 -18.66 27.59
C ALA A 363 -50.74 -18.38 28.45
N MET A 364 -50.54 -19.12 29.55
CA MET A 364 -49.32 -19.01 30.36
C MET A 364 -48.09 -19.45 29.59
N ALA A 365 -48.17 -20.54 28.83
CA ALA A 365 -47.06 -20.99 27.97
C ALA A 365 -46.65 -19.93 26.93
N GLU A 366 -47.63 -19.19 26.37
CA GLU A 366 -47.34 -18.12 25.43
C GLU A 366 -46.75 -16.88 26.11
N ILE A 367 -47.12 -16.54 27.34
CA ILE A 367 -46.48 -15.51 28.15
C ILE A 367 -45.01 -15.89 28.42
N ASP A 368 -44.75 -17.10 28.87
CA ASP A 368 -43.40 -17.61 29.11
C ASP A 368 -42.54 -17.57 27.82
N ARG A 369 -43.18 -17.79 26.68
CA ARG A 369 -42.54 -17.66 25.37
C ARG A 369 -42.17 -16.20 25.08
N LEU A 370 -43.10 -15.26 25.27
CA LEU A 370 -42.84 -13.83 25.06
C LEU A 370 -41.74 -13.31 26.01
N GLU A 371 -41.74 -13.73 27.29
CA GLU A 371 -40.66 -13.39 28.22
C GLU A 371 -39.30 -13.90 27.76
N ARG A 372 -39.24 -15.12 27.22
CA ARG A 372 -37.99 -15.64 26.63
C ARG A 372 -37.52 -14.85 25.44
N ILE A 373 -38.43 -14.40 24.55
CA ILE A 373 -38.10 -13.55 23.40
C ILE A 373 -37.54 -12.21 23.87
N VAL A 374 -38.20 -11.56 24.85
CA VAL A 374 -37.77 -10.30 25.42
C VAL A 374 -36.42 -10.42 26.12
N ALA A 375 -36.21 -11.48 26.89
CA ALA A 375 -34.90 -11.76 27.52
C ALA A 375 -33.80 -11.96 26.50
N GLY A 376 -34.06 -12.73 25.43
CA GLY A 376 -33.12 -12.93 24.32
C GLY A 376 -32.79 -11.63 23.59
N LEU A 377 -33.78 -10.76 23.39
CA LEU A 377 -33.57 -9.44 22.79
C LEU A 377 -32.67 -8.55 23.66
N LEU A 378 -32.89 -8.57 25.01
CA LEU A 378 -32.05 -7.86 25.97
C LEU A 378 -30.62 -8.37 26.03
N ASP A 379 -30.43 -9.70 26.01
CA ASP A 379 -29.11 -10.32 26.02
C ASP A 379 -28.35 -10.04 24.72
N PHE A 380 -29.05 -9.93 23.61
CA PHE A 380 -28.50 -9.51 22.32
C PHE A 380 -28.10 -8.03 22.30
N ALA A 381 -28.88 -7.17 22.98
CA ALA A 381 -28.78 -5.72 22.97
C ALA A 381 -27.78 -5.13 23.97
N ARG A 382 -27.48 -5.82 25.06
CA ARG A 382 -26.49 -5.38 26.05
C ARG A 382 -25.15 -6.06 25.84
N PRO A 383 -24.09 -5.32 25.49
CA PRO A 383 -22.73 -5.80 25.70
C PRO A 383 -22.52 -5.95 27.22
N LYS A 384 -22.56 -7.16 27.72
CA LYS A 384 -22.09 -7.45 29.08
C LYS A 384 -20.57 -7.49 29.04
N ASP A 385 -19.93 -6.87 30.04
CA ASP A 385 -18.48 -7.01 30.23
C ASP A 385 -18.14 -8.50 30.28
N PHE A 386 -17.20 -8.92 29.46
CA PHE A 386 -16.71 -10.30 29.42
C PHE A 386 -15.74 -10.53 30.58
N ASN A 387 -15.95 -11.61 31.34
CA ASN A 387 -15.01 -12.05 32.37
C ASN A 387 -14.12 -13.16 31.81
N PHE A 388 -12.97 -12.78 31.26
CA PHE A 388 -12.03 -13.73 30.65
C PHE A 388 -11.17 -14.42 31.71
N GLU A 389 -11.28 -15.75 31.80
CA GLU A 389 -10.47 -16.61 32.66
C GLU A 389 -9.80 -17.71 31.81
N THR A 390 -8.67 -18.25 32.27
CA THR A 390 -7.98 -19.35 31.56
C THR A 390 -8.55 -20.67 32.04
N ILE A 391 -9.37 -21.33 31.22
CA ILE A 391 -10.19 -22.47 31.58
C ILE A 391 -10.08 -23.57 30.51
N SER A 392 -10.24 -24.84 30.92
CA SER A 392 -10.36 -25.95 30.00
C SER A 392 -11.73 -25.98 29.33
N ILE A 393 -11.76 -26.12 28.00
CA ILE A 393 -13.03 -26.28 27.27
C ILE A 393 -13.77 -27.59 27.70
N ASN A 394 -13.04 -28.62 28.13
CA ASN A 394 -13.64 -29.84 28.61
C ASN A 394 -14.48 -29.60 29.88
N ASP A 395 -14.03 -28.68 30.77
CA ASP A 395 -14.75 -28.35 32.00
C ASP A 395 -16.07 -27.60 31.66
N VAL A 396 -16.03 -26.73 30.62
CA VAL A 396 -17.22 -26.06 30.12
C VAL A 396 -18.23 -27.06 29.58
N VAL A 397 -17.76 -28.01 28.73
CA VAL A 397 -18.64 -29.06 28.19
C VAL A 397 -19.20 -29.95 29.31
N GLU A 398 -18.38 -30.33 30.30
CA GLU A 398 -18.81 -31.15 31.43
C GLU A 398 -19.90 -30.48 32.26
N SER A 399 -19.80 -29.15 32.48
CA SER A 399 -20.81 -28.37 33.22
C SER A 399 -22.20 -28.42 32.60
N MET A 400 -22.30 -28.71 31.28
CA MET A 400 -23.57 -28.76 30.54
C MET A 400 -24.21 -30.15 30.53
N LEU A 401 -23.43 -31.19 30.80
CA LEU A 401 -23.85 -32.61 30.57
C LEU A 401 -25.13 -32.99 31.31
N PHE A 402 -25.33 -32.49 32.52
CA PHE A 402 -26.52 -32.83 33.30
C PHE A 402 -27.81 -32.36 32.58
N LEU A 403 -27.81 -31.16 32.09
CA LEU A 403 -28.99 -30.57 31.38
C LEU A 403 -29.21 -31.32 30.05
N ILE A 404 -28.15 -31.56 29.29
CA ILE A 404 -28.21 -32.20 27.98
C ILE A 404 -28.71 -33.65 28.11
N LYS A 405 -28.16 -34.42 29.03
CA LYS A 405 -28.59 -35.79 29.27
C LYS A 405 -30.06 -35.91 29.63
N LYS A 406 -30.57 -34.98 30.44
CA LYS A 406 -31.99 -34.95 30.80
C LYS A 406 -32.87 -34.68 29.57
N GLN A 407 -32.53 -33.72 28.73
CA GLN A 407 -33.30 -33.40 27.52
C GLN A 407 -33.22 -34.52 26.46
N CYS A 408 -32.03 -35.09 26.24
CA CYS A 408 -31.87 -36.22 25.31
C CYS A 408 -32.71 -37.42 25.70
N ARG A 409 -32.79 -37.75 27.00
CA ARG A 409 -33.65 -38.85 27.49
C ARG A 409 -35.12 -38.60 27.17
N ASN A 410 -35.59 -37.39 27.32
CA ASN A 410 -37.00 -37.03 27.07
C ASN A 410 -37.40 -37.18 25.59
N GLN A 411 -36.43 -37.12 24.66
CA GLN A 411 -36.64 -37.21 23.21
C GLN A 411 -36.06 -38.49 22.58
N ASN A 412 -35.64 -39.48 23.36
CA ASN A 412 -35.04 -40.74 22.90
C ASN A 412 -33.81 -40.56 22.00
N LEU A 413 -32.97 -39.54 22.32
CA LEU A 413 -31.72 -39.29 21.61
C LEU A 413 -30.55 -40.05 22.21
N LEU A 414 -29.68 -40.63 21.35
CA LEU A 414 -28.40 -41.15 21.76
C LEU A 414 -27.40 -40.03 21.89
N PHE A 415 -26.83 -39.86 23.08
CA PHE A 415 -25.90 -38.78 23.37
C PHE A 415 -24.49 -39.31 23.67
N ASN A 416 -23.52 -38.86 22.87
CA ASN A 416 -22.13 -39.22 22.96
C ASN A 416 -21.24 -38.00 23.19
N VAL A 417 -20.24 -38.11 24.06
CA VAL A 417 -19.19 -37.10 24.26
C VAL A 417 -17.83 -37.74 24.12
N ARG A 418 -16.96 -37.12 23.33
CA ARG A 418 -15.58 -37.52 23.11
C ARG A 418 -14.64 -36.38 23.48
N TYR A 419 -13.93 -36.56 24.58
CA TYR A 419 -12.95 -35.57 25.01
C TYR A 419 -11.60 -35.79 24.34
N GLY A 420 -11.04 -34.75 23.74
CA GLY A 420 -9.67 -34.74 23.27
C GLY A 420 -8.68 -34.84 24.44
N LYS A 421 -7.54 -35.47 24.20
CA LYS A 421 -6.45 -35.57 25.18
C LYS A 421 -5.55 -34.34 25.07
N ASN A 422 -5.03 -33.86 26.21
CA ASN A 422 -4.04 -32.78 26.29
C ASN A 422 -4.52 -31.47 25.66
N ILE A 423 -5.79 -31.13 25.83
CA ILE A 423 -6.33 -29.85 25.33
C ILE A 423 -5.81 -28.70 26.21
N PRO A 424 -5.14 -27.70 25.65
CA PRO A 424 -4.67 -26.55 26.42
C PRO A 424 -5.84 -25.74 26.98
N ALA A 425 -5.64 -25.11 28.13
CA ALA A 425 -6.57 -24.12 28.64
C ALA A 425 -6.56 -22.86 27.75
N VAL A 426 -7.73 -22.27 27.55
CA VAL A 426 -7.96 -21.12 26.69
C VAL A 426 -8.51 -19.97 27.51
N ARG A 427 -8.10 -18.75 27.20
CA ARG A 427 -8.65 -17.56 27.82
C ARG A 427 -10.05 -17.28 27.29
N MET A 428 -11.07 -17.53 28.10
CA MET A 428 -12.46 -17.40 27.69
C MET A 428 -13.37 -16.98 28.86
N ASP A 429 -14.54 -16.43 28.53
CA ASP A 429 -15.63 -16.28 29.48
C ASP A 429 -16.44 -17.58 29.54
N GLN A 430 -16.32 -18.30 30.66
CA GLN A 430 -16.94 -19.60 30.87
C GLN A 430 -18.44 -19.61 30.64
N GLU A 431 -19.15 -18.61 31.20
CA GLU A 431 -20.60 -18.53 31.12
C GLU A 431 -21.09 -18.24 29.69
N LYS A 432 -20.38 -17.36 28.98
CA LYS A 432 -20.71 -17.02 27.60
C LYS A 432 -20.45 -18.17 26.64
N ILE A 433 -19.30 -18.84 26.76
CA ILE A 433 -19.01 -20.02 25.95
C ILE A 433 -19.97 -21.15 26.26
N ARG A 434 -20.31 -21.36 27.55
CA ARG A 434 -21.32 -22.33 27.94
C ARG A 434 -22.69 -22.02 27.30
N GLN A 435 -23.11 -20.77 27.31
CA GLN A 435 -24.34 -20.30 26.66
C GLN A 435 -24.31 -20.55 25.15
N ALA A 436 -23.21 -20.23 24.48
CA ALA A 436 -23.02 -20.44 23.05
C ALA A 436 -23.13 -21.92 22.67
N LEU A 437 -22.43 -22.80 23.41
CA LEU A 437 -22.49 -24.24 23.18
C LEU A 437 -23.89 -24.81 23.45
N LEU A 438 -24.55 -24.38 24.53
CA LEU A 438 -25.92 -24.79 24.84
C LEU A 438 -26.90 -24.40 23.72
N ASN A 439 -26.79 -23.22 23.17
CA ASN A 439 -27.65 -22.78 22.06
C ASN A 439 -27.54 -23.74 20.85
N VAL A 440 -26.31 -24.12 20.48
CA VAL A 440 -26.10 -25.06 19.37
C VAL A 440 -26.65 -26.45 19.69
N VAL A 441 -26.40 -26.94 20.91
CA VAL A 441 -26.87 -28.25 21.38
C VAL A 441 -28.40 -28.31 21.44
N ILE A 442 -29.05 -27.27 21.97
CA ILE A 442 -30.52 -27.20 22.05
C ILE A 442 -31.13 -27.19 20.64
N ASN A 443 -30.54 -26.44 19.70
CA ASN A 443 -31.00 -26.46 18.32
C ASN A 443 -30.89 -27.86 17.69
N ALA A 444 -29.79 -28.56 17.93
CA ALA A 444 -29.61 -29.94 17.49
C ALA A 444 -30.66 -30.90 18.10
N ILE A 445 -30.96 -30.79 19.39
CA ILE A 445 -31.98 -31.60 20.06
C ILE A 445 -33.38 -31.27 19.49
N GLN A 446 -33.71 -29.99 19.30
CA GLN A 446 -35.01 -29.55 18.75
C GLN A 446 -35.23 -30.00 17.30
N SER A 447 -34.16 -30.13 16.53
CA SER A 447 -34.24 -30.61 15.13
C SER A 447 -34.51 -32.12 15.03
N MET A 448 -34.42 -32.87 16.14
CA MET A 448 -34.57 -34.35 16.16
C MET A 448 -35.72 -34.79 17.08
N PRO A 449 -36.97 -34.36 16.87
CA PRO A 449 -38.10 -34.71 17.75
C PRO A 449 -38.44 -36.20 17.77
N GLY A 450 -38.06 -36.94 16.73
CA GLY A 450 -38.27 -38.39 16.59
C GLY A 450 -37.12 -39.26 17.05
N GLY A 451 -36.11 -38.71 17.72
CA GLY A 451 -34.88 -39.41 18.09
C GLY A 451 -33.73 -39.16 17.09
N GLY A 452 -32.55 -39.65 17.41
CA GLY A 452 -31.33 -39.48 16.62
C GLY A 452 -30.07 -39.50 17.47
N ASP A 453 -28.93 -39.18 16.88
CA ASP A 453 -27.63 -39.17 17.53
C ASP A 453 -27.11 -37.74 17.68
N LEU A 454 -26.73 -37.37 18.89
CA LEU A 454 -26.04 -36.12 19.18
C LEU A 454 -24.62 -36.43 19.70
N THR A 455 -23.62 -35.89 19.05
CA THR A 455 -22.22 -36.09 19.42
C THR A 455 -21.54 -34.78 19.67
N ILE A 456 -20.83 -34.65 20.81
CA ILE A 456 -19.96 -33.50 21.10
C ILE A 456 -18.53 -34.01 21.15
N GLU A 457 -17.63 -33.41 20.40
CA GLU A 457 -16.20 -33.76 20.37
C GLU A 457 -15.35 -32.54 20.66
N THR A 458 -14.31 -32.69 21.47
CA THR A 458 -13.31 -31.63 21.69
C THR A 458 -11.97 -32.13 21.17
N ALA A 459 -11.22 -31.25 20.50
CA ALA A 459 -9.90 -31.56 19.93
C ALA A 459 -8.96 -30.36 20.02
N CYS A 460 -7.67 -30.63 19.94
CA CYS A 460 -6.66 -29.60 19.70
C CYS A 460 -6.32 -29.60 18.20
N ARG A 461 -6.27 -28.46 17.57
CA ARG A 461 -5.79 -28.29 16.20
C ARG A 461 -4.41 -27.65 16.25
N ASP A 462 -3.40 -28.35 15.75
CA ASP A 462 -2.07 -27.78 15.55
C ASP A 462 -2.14 -26.78 14.39
N GLY A 463 -1.56 -25.59 14.57
CA GLY A 463 -1.46 -24.61 13.49
C GLY A 463 -0.50 -25.11 12.42
N ASP A 464 -0.97 -25.32 11.20
CA ASP A 464 -0.13 -25.51 10.03
C ASP A 464 0.66 -24.22 9.78
N GLY A 465 1.97 -24.25 9.83
CA GLY A 465 2.93 -23.12 9.86
C GLY A 465 2.94 -22.14 8.67
N GLY A 466 1.80 -21.88 8.05
CA GLY A 466 1.58 -20.86 7.03
C GLY A 466 0.67 -19.75 7.55
N GLY A 467 1.22 -18.57 7.75
CA GLY A 467 0.70 -17.34 8.34
C GLY A 467 -0.83 -17.22 8.51
N TYR A 468 -1.25 -16.95 9.75
CA TYR A 468 -2.60 -16.74 10.31
C TYR A 468 -3.30 -17.94 10.97
N ASP A 469 -2.90 -19.19 10.81
CA ASP A 469 -3.52 -20.32 11.53
C ASP A 469 -2.77 -20.53 12.88
N ARG A 470 -3.21 -19.80 13.91
CA ARG A 470 -2.79 -20.03 15.29
C ARG A 470 -3.47 -21.30 15.77
N GLY A 471 -2.71 -22.32 16.17
CA GLY A 471 -3.26 -23.54 16.77
C GLY A 471 -4.33 -23.22 17.81
N GLY A 472 -5.39 -24.01 17.89
CA GLY A 472 -6.55 -23.69 18.70
C GLY A 472 -7.26 -24.92 19.25
N VAL A 473 -8.22 -24.67 20.12
CA VAL A 473 -9.14 -25.69 20.64
C VAL A 473 -10.39 -25.70 19.77
N VAL A 474 -10.80 -26.90 19.37
CA VAL A 474 -11.98 -27.09 18.50
C VAL A 474 -13.04 -27.88 19.28
N VAL A 475 -14.28 -27.39 19.21
CA VAL A 475 -15.47 -28.10 19.68
C VAL A 475 -16.35 -28.40 18.47
N THR A 476 -16.62 -29.68 18.25
CA THR A 476 -17.51 -30.12 17.17
C THR A 476 -18.80 -30.65 17.77
N ILE A 477 -19.94 -30.14 17.32
CA ILE A 477 -21.28 -30.59 17.72
C ILE A 477 -21.96 -31.12 16.48
N ARG A 478 -22.31 -32.41 16.50
CA ARG A 478 -22.89 -33.10 15.36
C ARG A 478 -24.22 -33.72 15.74
N ASP A 479 -25.22 -33.50 14.91
CA ASP A 479 -26.54 -34.14 14.95
C ASP A 479 -26.80 -34.96 13.68
N THR A 480 -27.76 -35.88 13.77
CA THR A 480 -28.28 -36.68 12.66
C THR A 480 -29.71 -36.24 12.26
N GLY A 481 -30.02 -34.99 12.49
CA GLY A 481 -31.31 -34.39 12.19
C GLY A 481 -31.56 -34.22 10.68
N PRO A 482 -32.60 -33.45 10.31
CA PRO A 482 -33.01 -33.26 8.90
C PRO A 482 -32.01 -32.41 8.11
N GLY A 483 -30.99 -31.82 8.75
CA GLY A 483 -30.07 -30.91 8.08
C GLY A 483 -30.69 -29.56 7.77
N ILE A 484 -29.91 -28.69 7.12
CA ILE A 484 -30.27 -27.31 6.77
C ILE A 484 -30.32 -27.17 5.25
N PRO A 485 -31.48 -26.79 4.67
CA PRO A 485 -31.60 -26.52 3.24
C PRO A 485 -30.60 -25.47 2.76
N GLU A 486 -30.08 -25.61 1.54
CA GLU A 486 -29.05 -24.74 0.97
C GLU A 486 -29.44 -23.25 1.00
N GLN A 487 -30.69 -22.95 0.68
CA GLN A 487 -31.23 -21.57 0.70
C GLN A 487 -31.21 -20.88 2.08
N HIS A 488 -31.02 -21.62 3.16
CA HIS A 488 -31.02 -21.09 4.53
C HIS A 488 -29.63 -21.00 5.15
N ARG A 489 -28.63 -21.68 4.57
CA ARG A 489 -27.29 -21.81 5.17
C ARG A 489 -26.61 -20.47 5.43
N ASP A 490 -26.73 -19.49 4.51
CA ASP A 490 -26.14 -18.16 4.65
C ASP A 490 -26.85 -17.29 5.67
N ARG A 491 -28.07 -17.67 6.07
CA ARG A 491 -28.95 -16.86 6.93
C ARG A 491 -29.10 -17.38 8.35
N ILE A 492 -28.59 -18.57 8.67
CA ILE A 492 -28.78 -19.19 10.01
C ILE A 492 -28.20 -18.35 11.14
N PHE A 493 -27.20 -17.50 10.86
CA PHE A 493 -26.59 -16.60 11.82
C PHE A 493 -27.25 -15.20 11.81
N ASP A 494 -28.23 -14.96 10.94
CA ASP A 494 -28.95 -13.70 10.95
C ASP A 494 -29.88 -13.61 12.15
N PRO A 495 -29.91 -12.46 12.86
CA PRO A 495 -30.85 -12.26 13.98
C PRO A 495 -32.29 -12.46 13.54
N PHE A 496 -33.10 -13.09 14.39
CA PHE A 496 -34.51 -13.41 14.15
C PHE A 496 -34.78 -14.43 13.06
N PHE A 497 -33.77 -15.01 12.44
CA PHE A 497 -33.98 -16.09 11.49
C PHE A 497 -34.25 -17.40 12.22
N THR A 498 -35.42 -18.01 11.96
CA THR A 498 -35.83 -19.28 12.52
C THR A 498 -36.74 -20.03 11.55
N THR A 499 -36.63 -21.35 11.52
CA THR A 499 -37.53 -22.26 10.83
C THR A 499 -38.49 -22.97 11.81
N HIS A 500 -38.29 -22.79 13.11
CA HIS A 500 -39.15 -23.36 14.18
C HIS A 500 -40.18 -22.34 14.66
N SER A 501 -41.44 -22.77 14.80
CA SER A 501 -42.54 -21.92 15.31
C SER A 501 -42.30 -21.33 16.70
N ASP A 502 -41.56 -22.06 17.56
CA ASP A 502 -41.28 -21.70 18.92
C ASP A 502 -39.89 -21.07 19.12
N GLY A 503 -39.13 -20.93 18.03
CA GLY A 503 -37.77 -20.38 18.04
C GLY A 503 -37.76 -18.86 18.06
N THR A 504 -36.87 -18.26 18.84
CA THR A 504 -36.67 -16.79 18.84
C THR A 504 -35.81 -16.30 17.66
N GLY A 505 -35.08 -17.21 17.00
CA GLY A 505 -34.11 -16.85 15.95
C GLY A 505 -32.88 -16.08 16.43
N LEU A 506 -32.67 -15.96 17.75
CA LEU A 506 -31.54 -15.19 18.33
C LEU A 506 -30.39 -16.10 18.81
N GLY A 507 -30.62 -17.39 19.03
CA GLY A 507 -29.63 -18.30 19.62
C GLY A 507 -28.33 -18.42 18.83
N LEU A 508 -28.40 -18.65 17.50
CA LEU A 508 -27.23 -18.79 16.66
C LEU A 508 -26.51 -17.45 16.39
N SER A 509 -27.25 -16.35 16.32
CA SER A 509 -26.66 -15.01 16.16
C SER A 509 -25.89 -14.58 17.42
N ILE A 510 -26.42 -14.88 18.62
CA ILE A 510 -25.72 -14.68 19.90
C ILE A 510 -24.48 -15.57 19.97
N THR A 511 -24.60 -16.84 19.58
CA THR A 511 -23.46 -17.76 19.52
C THR A 511 -22.35 -17.23 18.63
N HIS A 512 -22.69 -16.76 17.41
CA HIS A 512 -21.72 -16.19 16.50
C HIS A 512 -21.02 -14.94 17.08
N SER A 513 -21.76 -14.06 17.74
CA SER A 513 -21.19 -12.88 18.42
C SER A 513 -20.24 -13.26 19.55
N VAL A 514 -20.66 -14.18 20.43
CA VAL A 514 -19.85 -14.65 21.56
C VAL A 514 -18.53 -15.27 21.07
N ILE A 515 -18.59 -16.15 20.07
CA ILE A 515 -17.38 -16.78 19.50
C ILE A 515 -16.45 -15.75 18.88
N LYS A 516 -16.99 -14.76 18.19
CA LYS A 516 -16.21 -13.69 17.56
C LYS A 516 -15.52 -12.77 18.58
N GLU A 517 -16.19 -12.45 19.70
CA GLU A 517 -15.59 -11.70 20.82
C GLU A 517 -14.44 -12.46 21.52
N HIS A 518 -14.45 -13.79 21.40
CA HIS A 518 -13.35 -14.66 21.85
C HIS A 518 -12.27 -14.86 20.76
N ASN A 519 -12.28 -14.05 19.69
CA ASN A 519 -11.40 -14.20 18.52
C ASN A 519 -11.46 -15.60 17.88
N GLY A 520 -12.58 -16.33 18.10
CA GLY A 520 -12.83 -17.65 17.55
C GLY A 520 -13.59 -17.60 16.22
N THR A 521 -13.80 -18.78 15.67
CA THR A 521 -14.62 -18.97 14.47
C THR A 521 -15.66 -20.05 14.71
N ILE A 522 -16.84 -19.90 14.11
CA ILE A 522 -17.86 -20.92 14.04
C ILE A 522 -18.19 -21.20 12.58
N THR A 523 -18.14 -22.46 12.19
CA THR A 523 -18.49 -22.93 10.86
C THR A 523 -19.56 -24.00 10.94
N MET A 524 -20.31 -24.19 9.87
CA MET A 524 -21.38 -25.17 9.77
C MET A 524 -21.21 -25.96 8.48
N ASP A 525 -21.30 -27.28 8.60
CA ASP A 525 -21.42 -28.21 7.50
C ASP A 525 -22.73 -29.00 7.66
N SER A 526 -23.63 -28.89 6.68
CA SER A 526 -24.95 -29.51 6.75
C SER A 526 -25.38 -30.02 5.39
N GLN A 527 -25.95 -31.19 5.40
CA GLN A 527 -26.58 -31.78 4.23
C GLN A 527 -28.02 -32.18 4.56
N GLU A 528 -28.96 -31.71 3.76
CA GLU A 528 -30.38 -32.06 3.94
C GLU A 528 -30.59 -33.57 3.96
N GLY A 529 -31.29 -34.07 4.99
CA GLY A 529 -31.51 -35.48 5.27
C GLY A 529 -30.34 -36.23 5.94
N ARG A 530 -29.20 -35.56 6.22
CA ARG A 530 -28.02 -36.23 6.83
C ARG A 530 -27.54 -35.62 8.14
N GLY A 531 -28.15 -34.51 8.56
CA GLY A 531 -27.79 -33.82 9.79
C GLY A 531 -26.91 -32.61 9.61
N THR A 532 -26.48 -32.04 10.74
CA THR A 532 -25.66 -30.83 10.79
C THR A 532 -24.46 -31.01 11.70
N THR A 533 -23.35 -30.41 11.33
CA THR A 533 -22.12 -30.34 12.14
C THR A 533 -21.72 -28.88 12.31
N PHE A 534 -21.72 -28.41 13.54
CA PHE A 534 -21.14 -27.12 13.90
C PHE A 534 -19.73 -27.33 14.43
N THR A 535 -18.79 -26.54 13.94
CA THR A 535 -17.40 -26.53 14.40
C THR A 535 -17.04 -25.16 14.94
N ILE A 536 -16.70 -25.11 16.23
CA ILE A 536 -16.31 -23.89 16.95
C ILE A 536 -14.81 -23.99 17.24
N SER A 537 -14.03 -23.01 16.82
CA SER A 537 -12.59 -22.94 17.05
C SER A 537 -12.26 -21.73 17.91
N LEU A 538 -11.52 -21.92 18.99
CA LEU A 538 -11.05 -20.86 19.90
C LEU A 538 -9.52 -20.82 19.87
N PRO A 539 -8.87 -19.65 19.67
CA PRO A 539 -7.42 -19.54 19.61
C PRO A 539 -6.81 -19.80 20.99
N VAL A 540 -5.66 -20.46 21.02
CA VAL A 540 -4.82 -20.59 22.22
C VAL A 540 -3.85 -19.41 22.25
N ASP A 541 -3.94 -18.54 23.24
CA ASP A 541 -2.91 -17.54 23.49
C ASP A 541 -1.62 -18.26 23.90
N LYS A 542 -0.63 -18.26 23.02
CA LYS A 542 0.73 -18.62 23.44
C LYS A 542 1.21 -17.50 24.37
N GLN A 543 1.12 -17.71 25.67
CA GLN A 543 1.91 -16.93 26.62
C GLN A 543 3.37 -17.01 26.16
N SER A 544 3.98 -15.85 25.91
CA SER A 544 5.44 -15.77 25.83
C SER A 544 6.01 -16.38 27.11
N PRO A 545 6.98 -17.30 27.01
CA PRO A 545 7.60 -17.86 28.21
C PRO A 545 8.28 -16.71 28.95
N GLY A 546 7.87 -16.53 30.21
CA GLY A 546 8.29 -15.73 31.29
C GLY A 546 9.50 -14.83 31.11
N GLU A 547 9.28 -13.53 31.30
CA GLU A 547 10.25 -12.72 32.04
C GLU A 547 10.05 -13.04 33.52
N GLY A 548 10.94 -13.88 34.04
CA GLY A 548 11.20 -14.11 35.43
C GLY A 548 12.39 -13.26 35.86
#